data_e1cd13523b10aae44aa372efea9813cb
#
_entry.id   e1cd13523b10aae44aa372efea9813cb
#
_cell.length_a   1.000
_cell.length_b   1.000
_cell.length_c   1.000
_cell.angle_alpha   90.00
_cell.angle_beta   90.00
_cell.angle_gamma   90.00
#
_symmetry.space_group_name_H-M   'P 1'
#
loop_
_entity.id
_entity.type
_entity.pdbx_description
1 polymer ?
#
loop_
_entity_poly.entity_id
_entity_poly.type
_entity_poly.pdbx_seq_one_letter_code
_entity_poly.pdbx_strand_id
1 'polypeptide(L)'
;MIKDRPIVALFDNDGVILDTESQYSIFWGAVGRKYHPEIPNFDHVIKGQTLVYILDTYFPDKDLQKQVVGELYEFEENMEYGYIPGVYDFIQELKEHGVKTVVVTSSDQSKMNHVYRSHPEFKVMFDRILTSEDFKASKPDPYCYLLGAKLFNAPLENCMVFEDSFNGLKAGKAADIFTVGVATTNSRDSIESKSDYVIDDFREFSYSKMMDLLH
;
A
#
# COMPACT_ATOMS: atom_id res chain seq x y z
N MET A 1 -17.58 7.88 -26.37
CA MET A 1 -16.46 7.01 -26.78
C MET A 1 -15.44 6.90 -25.65
N ILE A 2 -15.88 6.41 -24.45
CA ILE A 2 -15.02 6.12 -23.27
C ILE A 2 -14.72 4.61 -23.20
N LYS A 3 -15.34 3.79 -24.08
CA LYS A 3 -15.33 2.32 -24.01
C LYS A 3 -14.00 1.60 -24.27
N ASP A 4 -12.92 2.29 -24.65
CA ASP A 4 -11.66 1.66 -25.04
C ASP A 4 -10.45 2.03 -24.16
N ARG A 5 -10.65 2.79 -23.08
CA ARG A 5 -9.54 3.15 -22.19
C ARG A 5 -9.52 2.25 -20.97
N PRO A 6 -8.36 1.71 -20.59
CA PRO A 6 -8.27 0.78 -19.47
C PRO A 6 -8.69 1.45 -18.15
N ILE A 7 -9.37 0.69 -17.30
CA ILE A 7 -9.63 1.01 -15.91
C ILE A 7 -8.53 0.33 -15.10
N VAL A 8 -7.97 1.02 -14.12
CA VAL A 8 -6.87 0.52 -13.30
C VAL A 8 -7.20 0.68 -11.82
N ALA A 9 -7.13 -0.42 -11.09
CA ALA A 9 -7.17 -0.44 -9.64
C ALA A 9 -5.74 -0.55 -9.09
N LEU A 10 -5.35 0.42 -8.27
CA LEU A 10 -4.02 0.58 -7.70
C LEU A 10 -4.12 0.31 -6.20
N PHE A 11 -3.54 -0.78 -5.74
CA PHE A 11 -3.62 -1.21 -4.35
C PHE A 11 -2.30 -0.99 -3.63
N ASP A 12 -2.31 -0.33 -2.48
CA ASP A 12 -1.23 -0.58 -1.53
C ASP A 12 -1.27 -2.05 -1.09
N ASN A 13 -0.22 -2.51 -0.46
CA ASN A 13 -0.11 -3.90 -0.03
C ASN A 13 -0.47 -4.08 1.44
N ASP A 14 0.30 -3.42 2.30
CA ASP A 14 0.21 -3.58 3.75
C ASP A 14 -0.98 -2.79 4.31
N GLY A 15 -1.86 -3.45 5.04
CA GLY A 15 -3.10 -2.84 5.52
C GLY A 15 -4.21 -2.72 4.46
N VAL A 16 -3.94 -3.04 3.19
CA VAL A 16 -4.92 -3.01 2.10
C VAL A 16 -5.17 -4.39 1.52
N ILE A 17 -4.13 -5.10 1.09
CA ILE A 17 -4.22 -6.48 0.60
C ILE A 17 -3.94 -7.44 1.75
N LEU A 18 -2.88 -7.20 2.52
CA LEU A 18 -2.40 -8.05 3.60
C LEU A 18 -2.57 -7.37 4.96
N ASP A 19 -3.05 -8.10 5.95
CA ASP A 19 -3.20 -7.67 7.35
C ASP A 19 -1.86 -7.78 8.09
N THR A 20 -0.93 -6.88 7.79
CA THR A 20 0.43 -6.88 8.32
C THR A 20 0.72 -5.67 9.23
N GLU A 21 -0.08 -4.62 9.17
CA GLU A 21 0.20 -3.33 9.78
C GLU A 21 0.22 -3.36 11.32
N SER A 22 -0.61 -4.20 11.95
CA SER A 22 -0.56 -4.39 13.41
C SER A 22 0.77 -4.97 13.87
N GLN A 23 1.34 -5.89 13.10
CA GLN A 23 2.61 -6.53 13.36
C GLN A 23 3.76 -5.54 13.17
N TYR A 24 3.74 -4.75 12.09
CA TYR A 24 4.74 -3.67 11.89
C TYR A 24 4.68 -2.59 12.96
N SER A 25 3.49 -2.26 13.47
CA SER A 25 3.36 -1.30 14.58
C SER A 25 4.07 -1.80 15.85
N ILE A 26 4.05 -3.11 16.11
CA ILE A 26 4.81 -3.70 17.23
C ILE A 26 6.30 -3.53 17.01
N PHE A 27 6.82 -3.91 15.84
CA PHE A 27 8.25 -3.81 15.51
C PHE A 27 8.73 -2.35 15.52
N TRP A 28 8.14 -1.50 14.68
CA TRP A 28 8.57 -0.10 14.56
C TRP A 28 8.30 0.74 15.81
N GLY A 29 7.25 0.39 16.57
CA GLY A 29 7.02 0.98 17.88
C GLY A 29 8.14 0.65 18.89
N ALA A 30 8.70 -0.58 18.85
CA ALA A 30 9.85 -0.94 19.66
C ALA A 30 11.13 -0.23 19.19
N VAL A 31 11.37 -0.17 17.89
CA VAL A 31 12.49 0.58 17.28
C VAL A 31 12.39 2.07 17.63
N GLY A 32 11.21 2.67 17.51
CA GLY A 32 10.98 4.07 17.88
C GLY A 32 11.30 4.36 19.34
N ARG A 33 10.78 3.54 20.27
CA ARG A 33 11.10 3.70 21.71
C ARG A 33 12.58 3.58 22.02
N LYS A 34 13.30 2.73 21.28
CA LYS A 34 14.74 2.47 21.51
C LYS A 34 15.63 3.58 20.94
N TYR A 35 15.33 4.06 19.73
CA TYR A 35 16.25 4.93 18.98
C TYR A 35 15.71 6.36 18.78
N HIS A 36 14.39 6.56 18.85
CA HIS A 36 13.70 7.84 18.61
C HIS A 36 12.65 8.13 19.68
N PRO A 37 13.03 8.11 20.99
CA PRO A 37 12.06 8.38 22.07
C PRO A 37 11.47 9.81 22.00
N GLU A 38 12.10 10.72 21.26
CA GLU A 38 11.64 12.09 21.00
C GLU A 38 10.51 12.16 19.97
N ILE A 39 10.28 11.07 19.19
CA ILE A 39 9.22 11.01 18.18
C ILE A 39 8.08 10.12 18.70
N PRO A 40 6.99 10.71 19.22
CA PRO A 40 5.84 9.93 19.66
C PRO A 40 5.20 9.18 18.49
N ASN A 41 4.80 7.93 18.73
CA ASN A 41 4.14 7.09 17.71
C ASN A 41 4.96 6.97 16.41
N PHE A 42 6.26 6.72 16.54
CA PHE A 42 7.20 6.60 15.42
C PHE A 42 6.68 5.65 14.33
N ASP A 43 6.10 4.52 14.72
CA ASP A 43 5.46 3.56 13.83
C ASP A 43 4.39 4.20 12.93
N HIS A 44 3.57 5.10 13.44
CA HIS A 44 2.58 5.82 12.65
C HIS A 44 3.19 6.88 11.70
N VAL A 45 4.28 7.52 12.14
CA VAL A 45 4.97 8.56 11.35
C VAL A 45 5.56 7.99 10.06
N ILE A 46 6.11 6.77 10.13
CA ILE A 46 6.81 6.14 9.00
C ILE A 46 5.89 5.33 8.06
N LYS A 47 4.64 5.08 8.44
CA LYS A 47 3.70 4.30 7.61
C LYS A 47 3.60 4.82 6.18
N GLY A 48 3.60 3.88 5.22
CA GLY A 48 3.55 4.17 3.79
C GLY A 48 4.86 4.65 3.18
N GLN A 49 5.95 4.80 3.97
CA GLN A 49 7.28 5.17 3.48
C GLN A 49 8.10 3.94 3.09
N THR A 50 9.03 4.10 2.15
CA THR A 50 9.99 3.04 1.81
C THR A 50 11.04 2.87 2.90
N LEU A 51 11.57 1.65 3.08
CA LEU A 51 12.65 1.38 4.04
C LEU A 51 13.86 2.30 3.83
N VAL A 52 14.26 2.51 2.57
CA VAL A 52 15.37 3.41 2.23
C VAL A 52 15.11 4.82 2.75
N TYR A 53 13.91 5.35 2.54
CA TYR A 53 13.54 6.68 3.03
C TYR A 53 13.57 6.76 4.57
N ILE A 54 13.05 5.73 5.25
CA ILE A 54 13.05 5.64 6.72
C ILE A 54 14.49 5.64 7.24
N LEU A 55 15.35 4.79 6.67
CA LEU A 55 16.74 4.67 7.10
C LEU A 55 17.52 5.97 6.87
N ASP A 56 17.42 6.57 5.70
CA ASP A 56 18.17 7.80 5.40
C ASP A 56 17.65 9.01 6.18
N THR A 57 16.38 9.04 6.55
CA THR A 57 15.77 10.14 7.30
C THR A 57 16.04 10.04 8.80
N TYR A 58 15.89 8.84 9.37
CA TYR A 58 15.87 8.65 10.82
C TYR A 58 17.12 7.96 11.37
N PHE A 59 17.91 7.27 10.56
CA PHE A 59 19.06 6.50 10.99
C PHE A 59 20.33 6.92 10.22
N PRO A 60 20.96 8.07 10.57
CA PRO A 60 22.13 8.58 9.82
C PRO A 60 23.37 7.67 9.98
N ASP A 61 23.47 6.88 11.04
CA ASP A 61 24.56 5.93 11.27
C ASP A 61 24.35 4.67 10.43
N LYS A 62 25.31 4.38 9.53
CA LYS A 62 25.21 3.24 8.59
C LYS A 62 25.32 1.87 9.27
N ASP A 63 25.98 1.76 10.43
CA ASP A 63 26.05 0.48 11.15
C ASP A 63 24.75 0.23 11.91
N LEU A 64 24.13 1.29 12.46
CA LEU A 64 22.80 1.21 13.02
C LEU A 64 21.75 0.86 11.96
N GLN A 65 21.84 1.42 10.75
CA GLN A 65 20.98 1.02 9.64
C GLN A 65 21.04 -0.49 9.39
N LYS A 66 22.25 -1.06 9.29
CA LYS A 66 22.43 -2.52 9.07
C LYS A 66 21.81 -3.34 10.20
N GLN A 67 21.95 -2.88 11.45
CA GLN A 67 21.34 -3.57 12.60
C GLN A 67 19.82 -3.55 12.51
N VAL A 68 19.21 -2.38 12.26
CA VAL A 68 17.74 -2.23 12.15
C VAL A 68 17.21 -3.06 10.98
N VAL A 69 17.90 -3.06 9.84
CA VAL A 69 17.53 -3.89 8.67
C VAL A 69 17.60 -5.39 9.01
N GLY A 70 18.64 -5.83 9.70
CA GLY A 70 18.77 -7.22 10.13
C GLY A 70 17.63 -7.65 11.08
N GLU A 71 17.33 -6.80 12.08
CA GLU A 71 16.22 -7.02 13.01
C GLU A 71 14.86 -7.04 12.29
N LEU A 72 14.66 -6.18 11.26
CA LEU A 72 13.45 -6.13 10.45
C LEU A 72 13.28 -7.41 9.62
N TYR A 73 14.31 -7.86 8.92
CA TYR A 73 14.22 -9.05 8.08
C TYR A 73 13.98 -10.33 8.89
N GLU A 74 14.61 -10.45 10.08
CA GLU A 74 14.33 -11.54 11.02
C GLU A 74 12.87 -11.51 11.51
N PHE A 75 12.34 -10.31 11.77
CA PHE A 75 10.95 -10.11 12.13
C PHE A 75 10.01 -10.56 10.99
N GLU A 76 10.27 -10.11 9.76
CA GLU A 76 9.48 -10.42 8.56
C GLU A 76 9.45 -11.91 8.22
N GLU A 77 10.51 -12.67 8.53
CA GLU A 77 10.53 -14.13 8.35
C GLU A 77 9.46 -14.85 9.19
N ASN A 78 9.06 -14.25 10.30
CA ASN A 78 8.10 -14.83 11.24
C ASN A 78 6.72 -14.16 11.21
N MET A 79 6.49 -13.21 10.28
CA MET A 79 5.21 -12.54 10.13
C MET A 79 4.12 -13.44 9.55
N GLU A 80 2.89 -13.17 9.93
CA GLU A 80 1.70 -13.71 9.27
C GLU A 80 1.24 -12.77 8.15
N TYR A 81 0.88 -13.34 7.00
CA TYR A 81 0.47 -12.61 5.80
C TYR A 81 -1.00 -12.93 5.45
N GLY A 82 -1.93 -12.71 6.39
CA GLY A 82 -3.36 -12.88 6.14
C GLY A 82 -3.90 -11.85 5.14
N TYR A 83 -4.89 -12.23 4.32
CA TYR A 83 -5.57 -11.28 3.45
C TYR A 83 -6.55 -10.42 4.26
N ILE A 84 -6.66 -9.13 3.90
CA ILE A 84 -7.74 -8.27 4.37
C ILE A 84 -9.08 -8.86 3.90
N PRO A 85 -10.12 -8.89 4.76
CA PRO A 85 -11.39 -9.52 4.43
C PRO A 85 -12.02 -9.00 3.12
N GLY A 86 -12.38 -9.92 2.23
CA GLY A 86 -13.04 -9.64 0.96
C GLY A 86 -12.12 -9.18 -0.18
N VAL A 87 -10.84 -8.84 0.08
CA VAL A 87 -9.95 -8.31 -0.96
C VAL A 87 -9.66 -9.31 -2.08
N TYR A 88 -9.50 -10.59 -1.72
CA TYR A 88 -9.24 -11.64 -2.71
C TYR A 88 -10.40 -11.75 -3.72
N ASP A 89 -11.63 -11.85 -3.22
CA ASP A 89 -12.84 -11.98 -4.06
C ASP A 89 -13.03 -10.70 -4.91
N PHE A 90 -12.81 -9.52 -4.35
CA PHE A 90 -12.88 -8.26 -5.08
C PHE A 90 -11.86 -8.20 -6.23
N ILE A 91 -10.61 -8.63 -6.01
CA ILE A 91 -9.59 -8.67 -7.08
C ILE A 91 -10.00 -9.65 -8.18
N GLN A 92 -10.58 -10.82 -7.85
CA GLN A 92 -11.08 -11.76 -8.86
C GLN A 92 -12.22 -11.14 -9.67
N GLU A 93 -13.19 -10.48 -9.01
CA GLU A 93 -14.28 -9.77 -9.68
C GLU A 93 -13.75 -8.69 -10.65
N LEU A 94 -12.77 -7.91 -10.24
CA LEU A 94 -12.11 -6.91 -11.10
C LEU A 94 -11.51 -7.53 -12.36
N LYS A 95 -10.83 -8.67 -12.23
CA LYS A 95 -10.23 -9.39 -13.37
C LYS A 95 -11.29 -9.92 -14.34
N GLU A 96 -12.40 -10.45 -13.83
CA GLU A 96 -13.52 -10.92 -14.66
C GLU A 96 -14.12 -9.79 -15.50
N HIS A 97 -14.08 -8.55 -14.99
CA HIS A 97 -14.54 -7.35 -15.69
C HIS A 97 -13.45 -6.65 -16.52
N GLY A 98 -12.24 -7.23 -16.60
CA GLY A 98 -11.13 -6.69 -17.40
C GLY A 98 -10.45 -5.45 -16.83
N VAL A 99 -10.70 -5.13 -15.55
CA VAL A 99 -9.98 -4.06 -14.82
C VAL A 99 -8.54 -4.48 -14.61
N LYS A 100 -7.61 -3.59 -14.87
CA LYS A 100 -6.18 -3.80 -14.61
C LYS A 100 -5.89 -3.62 -13.13
N THR A 101 -5.17 -4.57 -12.54
CA THR A 101 -4.84 -4.57 -11.11
C THR A 101 -3.34 -4.41 -10.91
N VAL A 102 -2.95 -3.45 -10.07
CA VAL A 102 -1.55 -3.14 -9.78
C VAL A 102 -1.35 -3.06 -8.28
N VAL A 103 -0.38 -3.80 -7.76
CA VAL A 103 0.14 -3.58 -6.40
C VAL A 103 1.17 -2.45 -6.47
N VAL A 104 1.06 -1.48 -5.54
CA VAL A 104 1.94 -0.32 -5.44
C VAL A 104 2.43 -0.22 -4.00
N THR A 105 3.43 -1.04 -3.65
CA THR A 105 3.91 -1.19 -2.28
C THR A 105 5.22 -0.45 -2.01
N SER A 106 5.34 0.15 -0.82
CA SER A 106 6.60 0.67 -0.30
C SER A 106 7.56 -0.43 0.21
N SER A 107 7.10 -1.67 0.22
CA SER A 107 7.92 -2.83 0.56
C SER A 107 8.97 -3.12 -0.51
N ASP A 108 10.11 -3.64 -0.08
CA ASP A 108 11.18 -4.07 -0.97
C ASP A 108 10.97 -5.52 -1.49
N GLN A 109 11.82 -5.94 -2.43
CA GLN A 109 11.75 -7.28 -3.00
C GLN A 109 12.03 -8.36 -1.96
N SER A 110 12.81 -8.07 -0.90
CA SER A 110 13.08 -9.03 0.16
C SER A 110 11.79 -9.41 0.89
N LYS A 111 11.03 -8.43 1.34
CA LYS A 111 9.72 -8.64 1.95
C LYS A 111 8.75 -9.33 0.98
N MET A 112 8.68 -8.87 -0.28
CA MET A 112 7.77 -9.49 -1.25
C MET A 112 8.09 -10.97 -1.51
N ASN A 113 9.34 -11.41 -1.33
CA ASN A 113 9.69 -12.83 -1.40
C ASN A 113 9.09 -13.64 -0.23
N HIS A 114 8.90 -13.05 0.96
CA HIS A 114 8.16 -13.70 2.06
C HIS A 114 6.68 -13.83 1.71
N VAL A 115 6.06 -12.77 1.18
CA VAL A 115 4.68 -12.80 0.68
C VAL A 115 4.49 -13.91 -0.36
N TYR A 116 5.39 -14.00 -1.33
CA TYR A 116 5.30 -15.02 -2.40
C TYR A 116 5.52 -16.46 -1.90
N ARG A 117 6.22 -16.66 -0.79
CA ARG A 117 6.34 -17.97 -0.14
C ARG A 117 5.06 -18.36 0.57
N SER A 118 4.43 -17.41 1.25
CA SER A 118 3.16 -17.62 1.96
C SER A 118 1.97 -17.73 1.00
N HIS A 119 2.01 -16.95 -0.09
CA HIS A 119 0.97 -16.83 -1.11
C HIS A 119 1.54 -17.01 -2.51
N PRO A 120 1.80 -18.24 -2.97
CA PRO A 120 2.36 -18.48 -4.32
C PRO A 120 1.50 -17.91 -5.45
N GLU A 121 0.17 -17.81 -5.24
CA GLU A 121 -0.80 -17.23 -6.16
C GLU A 121 -0.66 -15.71 -6.33
N PHE A 122 -0.05 -15.02 -5.37
CA PHE A 122 0.01 -13.55 -5.33
C PHE A 122 0.59 -12.95 -6.62
N LYS A 123 1.64 -13.59 -7.18
CA LYS A 123 2.30 -13.12 -8.41
C LYS A 123 1.40 -13.14 -9.65
N VAL A 124 0.42 -14.03 -9.68
CA VAL A 124 -0.51 -14.18 -10.82
C VAL A 124 -1.87 -13.50 -10.54
N MET A 125 -2.07 -13.06 -9.32
CA MET A 125 -3.27 -12.34 -8.90
C MET A 125 -3.36 -10.94 -9.53
N PHE A 126 -2.23 -10.30 -9.80
CA PHE A 126 -2.15 -8.93 -10.28
C PHE A 126 -1.51 -8.86 -11.66
N ASP A 127 -1.95 -7.87 -12.48
CA ASP A 127 -1.31 -7.60 -13.78
C ASP A 127 0.12 -7.06 -13.61
N ARG A 128 0.37 -6.30 -12.53
CA ARG A 128 1.71 -5.76 -12.16
C ARG A 128 1.85 -5.63 -10.65
N ILE A 129 3.08 -5.77 -10.20
CA ILE A 129 3.51 -5.49 -8.82
C ILE A 129 4.67 -4.51 -8.93
N LEU A 130 4.52 -3.34 -8.31
CA LEU A 130 5.55 -2.32 -8.19
C LEU A 130 6.01 -2.29 -6.73
N THR A 131 7.30 -2.41 -6.53
CA THR A 131 7.98 -2.41 -5.22
C THR A 131 8.76 -1.11 -5.02
N SER A 132 9.34 -0.90 -3.85
CA SER A 132 10.11 0.30 -3.54
C SER A 132 11.25 0.57 -4.52
N GLU A 133 11.82 -0.46 -5.15
CA GLU A 133 12.90 -0.36 -6.13
C GLU A 133 12.45 0.26 -7.46
N ASP A 134 11.15 0.26 -7.75
CA ASP A 134 10.58 0.87 -8.95
C ASP A 134 10.37 2.39 -8.78
N PHE A 135 10.46 2.91 -7.55
CA PHE A 135 10.07 4.29 -7.22
C PHE A 135 11.29 5.21 -7.13
N LYS A 136 11.14 6.42 -7.69
CA LYS A 136 12.11 7.50 -7.54
C LYS A 136 11.93 8.30 -6.26
N ALA A 137 10.75 8.24 -5.67
CA ALA A 137 10.39 8.95 -4.46
C ALA A 137 9.39 8.11 -3.65
N SER A 138 9.52 8.17 -2.32
CA SER A 138 8.63 7.50 -1.38
C SER A 138 7.32 8.26 -1.22
N LYS A 139 6.20 7.58 -0.93
CA LYS A 139 4.98 8.22 -0.45
C LYS A 139 5.31 9.20 0.70
N PRO A 140 4.78 10.41 0.73
CA PRO A 140 3.59 10.89 0.04
C PRO A 140 3.78 11.48 -1.37
N ASP A 141 4.93 11.27 -2.01
CA ASP A 141 5.09 11.67 -3.41
C ASP A 141 4.16 10.82 -4.30
N PRO A 142 3.45 11.43 -5.28
CA PRO A 142 2.49 10.73 -6.13
C PRO A 142 3.11 9.79 -7.18
N TYR A 143 4.44 9.80 -7.31
CA TYR A 143 5.16 9.11 -8.39
C TYR A 143 4.76 7.64 -8.55
N CYS A 144 4.62 6.92 -7.45
CA CYS A 144 4.31 5.48 -7.47
C CYS A 144 2.94 5.18 -8.11
N TYR A 145 1.90 5.95 -7.80
CA TYR A 145 0.57 5.78 -8.36
C TYR A 145 0.48 6.26 -9.81
N LEU A 146 1.13 7.37 -10.14
CA LEU A 146 1.27 7.84 -11.53
C LEU A 146 2.01 6.83 -12.40
N LEU A 147 3.03 6.15 -11.85
CA LEU A 147 3.73 5.08 -12.54
C LEU A 147 2.79 3.90 -12.82
N GLY A 148 2.00 3.47 -11.82
CA GLY A 148 1.02 2.39 -11.97
C GLY A 148 -0.01 2.67 -13.07
N ALA A 149 -0.60 3.87 -13.09
CA ALA A 149 -1.53 4.30 -14.15
C ALA A 149 -0.85 4.31 -15.54
N LYS A 150 0.38 4.81 -15.61
CA LYS A 150 1.16 4.91 -16.85
C LYS A 150 1.46 3.56 -17.48
N LEU A 151 1.65 2.48 -16.71
CA LEU A 151 1.93 1.14 -17.24
C LEU A 151 0.85 0.63 -18.21
N PHE A 152 -0.38 1.09 -18.05
CA PHE A 152 -1.51 0.71 -18.89
C PHE A 152 -2.00 1.86 -19.78
N ASN A 153 -1.31 3.00 -19.82
CA ASN A 153 -1.74 4.23 -20.50
C ASN A 153 -3.18 4.64 -20.08
N ALA A 154 -3.52 4.40 -18.82
CA ALA A 154 -4.82 4.74 -18.28
C ALA A 154 -4.92 6.24 -17.99
N PRO A 155 -6.01 6.90 -18.35
CA PRO A 155 -6.29 8.25 -17.87
C PRO A 155 -6.56 8.21 -16.35
N LEU A 156 -6.16 9.25 -15.62
CA LEU A 156 -6.24 9.25 -14.16
C LEU A 156 -7.68 9.14 -13.65
N GLU A 157 -8.64 9.70 -14.39
CA GLU A 157 -10.07 9.58 -14.12
C GLU A 157 -10.62 8.13 -14.22
N ASN A 158 -9.87 7.22 -14.85
CA ASN A 158 -10.20 5.79 -14.92
C ASN A 158 -9.37 4.95 -13.92
N CYS A 159 -8.68 5.61 -13.01
CA CYS A 159 -7.87 4.94 -11.98
C CYS A 159 -8.53 5.10 -10.60
N MET A 160 -8.34 4.10 -9.75
CA MET A 160 -8.73 4.16 -8.33
C MET A 160 -7.60 3.64 -7.46
N VAL A 161 -7.26 4.38 -6.42
CA VAL A 161 -6.27 4.01 -5.40
C VAL A 161 -6.99 3.44 -4.18
N PHE A 162 -6.46 2.36 -3.60
CA PHE A 162 -6.87 1.82 -2.30
C PHE A 162 -5.70 1.92 -1.33
N GLU A 163 -5.91 2.60 -0.21
CA GLU A 163 -4.86 2.98 0.75
C GLU A 163 -5.37 3.08 2.18
N ASP A 164 -4.53 2.75 3.14
CA ASP A 164 -4.84 2.77 4.57
C ASP A 164 -4.00 3.79 5.37
N SER A 165 -2.82 4.19 4.82
CA SER A 165 -1.86 5.06 5.48
C SER A 165 -2.04 6.54 5.11
N PHE A 166 -1.70 7.46 6.03
CA PHE A 166 -1.76 8.91 5.75
C PHE A 166 -0.84 9.34 4.61
N ASN A 167 0.35 8.75 4.52
CA ASN A 167 1.30 9.08 3.45
C ASN A 167 0.80 8.57 2.09
N GLY A 168 0.21 7.38 2.05
CA GLY A 168 -0.32 6.82 0.83
C GLY A 168 -1.60 7.51 0.36
N LEU A 169 -2.53 7.83 1.27
CA LEU A 169 -3.71 8.64 0.96
C LEU A 169 -3.31 9.99 0.36
N LYS A 170 -2.30 10.65 0.97
CA LYS A 170 -1.77 11.91 0.44
C LYS A 170 -1.14 11.73 -0.94
N ALA A 171 -0.44 10.61 -1.20
CA ALA A 171 0.13 10.31 -2.51
C ALA A 171 -0.95 10.10 -3.58
N GLY A 172 -2.02 9.33 -3.27
CA GLY A 172 -3.16 9.12 -4.17
C GLY A 172 -3.85 10.43 -4.52
N LYS A 173 -4.14 11.27 -3.52
CA LYS A 173 -4.73 12.61 -3.72
C LYS A 173 -3.81 13.54 -4.52
N ALA A 174 -2.50 13.52 -4.27
CA ALA A 174 -1.53 14.31 -5.01
C ALA A 174 -1.35 13.84 -6.46
N ALA A 175 -1.68 12.58 -6.77
CA ALA A 175 -1.72 12.05 -8.12
C ALA A 175 -2.98 12.46 -8.91
N ASP A 176 -3.95 13.13 -8.28
CA ASP A 176 -5.27 13.44 -8.84
C ASP A 176 -6.03 12.18 -9.28
N ILE A 177 -5.92 11.10 -8.48
CA ILE A 177 -6.61 9.83 -8.67
C ILE A 177 -7.65 9.65 -7.57
N PHE A 178 -8.84 9.13 -7.91
CA PHE A 178 -9.87 8.81 -6.93
C PHE A 178 -9.30 7.85 -5.88
N THR A 179 -9.29 8.25 -4.62
CA THR A 179 -8.61 7.55 -3.54
C THR A 179 -9.61 7.03 -2.52
N VAL A 180 -9.69 5.71 -2.40
CA VAL A 180 -10.47 5.00 -1.38
C VAL A 180 -9.59 4.74 -0.16
N GLY A 181 -9.98 5.27 0.98
CA GLY A 181 -9.36 4.96 2.26
C GLY A 181 -9.88 3.63 2.80
N VAL A 182 -9.00 2.73 3.19
CA VAL A 182 -9.32 1.45 3.84
C VAL A 182 -9.04 1.58 5.34
N ALA A 183 -10.06 1.48 6.18
CA ALA A 183 -9.97 1.78 7.62
C ALA A 183 -9.43 0.59 8.46
N THR A 184 -8.38 -0.05 7.98
CA THR A 184 -7.73 -1.19 8.63
C THR A 184 -6.64 -0.77 9.61
N THR A 185 -5.85 0.24 9.23
CA THR A 185 -4.71 0.76 10.01
C THR A 185 -5.08 2.00 10.80
N ASN A 186 -5.84 2.89 10.18
CA ASN A 186 -6.30 4.14 10.78
C ASN A 186 -7.82 4.11 10.91
N SER A 187 -8.35 4.79 11.95
CA SER A 187 -9.80 4.86 12.13
C SER A 187 -10.47 5.59 10.94
N ARG A 188 -11.69 5.18 10.60
CA ARG A 188 -12.53 5.81 9.57
C ARG A 188 -12.53 7.34 9.68
N ASP A 189 -12.81 7.87 10.87
CA ASP A 189 -12.89 9.32 11.12
C ASP A 189 -11.57 10.04 10.80
N SER A 190 -10.42 9.38 11.01
CA SER A 190 -9.10 9.97 10.81
C SER A 190 -8.68 10.04 9.34
N ILE A 191 -9.25 9.18 8.47
CA ILE A 191 -8.95 9.10 7.03
C ILE A 191 -10.06 9.68 6.15
N GLU A 192 -11.26 9.93 6.67
CA GLU A 192 -12.41 10.41 5.90
C GLU A 192 -12.11 11.73 5.16
N SER A 193 -11.47 12.68 5.82
CA SER A 193 -11.12 13.97 5.19
C SER A 193 -9.91 13.89 4.25
N LYS A 194 -9.26 12.72 4.12
CA LYS A 194 -8.03 12.49 3.35
C LYS A 194 -8.25 11.58 2.13
N SER A 195 -9.46 11.05 1.99
CA SER A 195 -9.88 10.16 0.92
C SER A 195 -11.15 10.66 0.25
N ASP A 196 -11.48 10.15 -0.94
CA ASP A 196 -12.73 10.47 -1.63
C ASP A 196 -13.87 9.56 -1.17
N TYR A 197 -13.52 8.38 -0.71
CA TYR A 197 -14.45 7.39 -0.15
C TYR A 197 -13.72 6.55 0.92
N VAL A 198 -14.46 6.00 1.90
CA VAL A 198 -13.88 5.14 2.95
C VAL A 198 -14.64 3.83 3.02
N ILE A 199 -13.89 2.74 3.11
CA ILE A 199 -14.39 1.40 3.39
C ILE A 199 -13.72 0.85 4.65
N ASP A 200 -14.37 -0.07 5.37
CA ASP A 200 -13.74 -0.76 6.50
C ASP A 200 -12.87 -1.93 6.02
N ASP A 201 -13.36 -2.65 5.01
CA ASP A 201 -12.68 -3.70 4.26
C ASP A 201 -13.41 -3.94 2.93
N PHE A 202 -13.09 -5.02 2.20
CA PHE A 202 -13.63 -5.27 0.87
C PHE A 202 -14.89 -6.14 0.84
N ARG A 203 -15.43 -6.60 1.98
CA ARG A 203 -16.58 -7.52 2.01
C ARG A 203 -17.86 -6.95 1.37
N GLU A 204 -18.03 -5.64 1.45
CA GLU A 204 -19.18 -4.92 0.90
C GLU A 204 -18.83 -4.00 -0.28
N PHE A 205 -17.59 -4.11 -0.80
CA PHE A 205 -17.12 -3.30 -1.92
C PHE A 205 -17.00 -4.16 -3.19
N SER A 206 -17.71 -3.79 -4.24
CA SER A 206 -17.81 -4.53 -5.49
C SER A 206 -17.33 -3.74 -6.70
N TYR A 207 -17.12 -4.43 -7.82
CA TYR A 207 -16.88 -3.77 -9.13
C TYR A 207 -17.95 -2.74 -9.46
N SER A 208 -19.23 -3.07 -9.28
CA SER A 208 -20.34 -2.13 -9.54
C SER A 208 -20.18 -0.86 -8.70
N LYS A 209 -19.88 -1.01 -7.41
CA LYS A 209 -19.66 0.13 -6.52
C LYS A 209 -18.44 0.98 -6.95
N MET A 210 -17.36 0.33 -7.37
CA MET A 210 -16.18 1.01 -7.92
C MET A 210 -16.55 1.85 -9.14
N MET A 211 -17.35 1.30 -10.06
CA MET A 211 -17.76 2.01 -11.28
C MET A 211 -18.71 3.18 -10.99
N ASP A 212 -19.62 3.03 -10.03
CA ASP A 212 -20.52 4.11 -9.59
C ASP A 212 -19.76 5.30 -8.98
N LEU A 213 -18.61 5.05 -8.37
CA LEU A 213 -17.76 6.09 -7.77
C LEU A 213 -16.84 6.78 -8.78
N LEU A 214 -16.47 6.09 -9.88
CA LEU A 214 -15.64 6.66 -10.96
C LEU A 214 -16.44 7.52 -11.94
N HIS A 215 -17.78 7.37 -11.97
CA HIS A 215 -18.68 8.01 -12.96
C HIS A 215 -19.88 8.67 -12.33
#